data_0214a3907d93bd1254cf03adfdad199d
#
_entry.id   0214a3907d93bd1254cf03adfdad199d
#
_cell.length_a   1.000
_cell.length_b   1.000
_cell.length_c   1.000
_cell.angle_alpha   90.00
_cell.angle_beta   90.00
_cell.angle_gamma   90.00
#
_symmetry.space_group_name_H-M   'P 1'
#
loop_
_entity.id
_entity.type
_entity.pdbx_description
1 polymer ?
#
loop_
_entity_poly.entity_id
_entity_poly.type
_entity_poly.pdbx_seq_one_letter_code
_entity_poly.pdbx_strand_id
1 'polypeptide(L)'
;MAGRFLNFFKPMARFVPEVKAPERRVGFNEKLFWTAIALIIYLVMASDACRLYGIPRTVEERFAPLRIIFASNRGTLMELGIGPIVTAGLILQLLVGSTMIECDMSKPEDRALFTTASKFLSIILTGVQASAYIISGMYGSIPGTTAIIIFLQLLAAGFIVLLLDELIQKGW
;
A
#
# COMPACT_ATOMS: atom_id res chain seq x y z
N MET A 1 23.37 14.46 -9.05
CA MET A 1 22.14 15.00 -9.68
C MET A 1 21.10 13.91 -9.62
N ALA A 2 19.91 14.21 -9.10
CA ALA A 2 18.82 13.24 -9.13
C ALA A 2 18.55 12.85 -10.58
N GLY A 3 18.54 11.57 -10.89
CA GLY A 3 18.36 11.09 -12.26
C GLY A 3 17.08 11.64 -12.88
N ARG A 4 17.07 11.78 -14.20
CA ARG A 4 15.90 12.29 -14.96
C ARG A 4 14.60 11.60 -14.57
N PHE A 5 14.67 10.34 -14.19
CA PHE A 5 13.55 9.53 -13.75
C PHE A 5 12.94 10.05 -12.43
N LEU A 6 13.76 10.34 -11.42
CA LEU A 6 13.27 10.83 -10.13
C LEU A 6 12.72 12.27 -10.22
N ASN A 7 13.25 13.10 -11.10
CA ASN A 7 12.74 14.45 -11.33
C ASN A 7 11.32 14.46 -11.92
N PHE A 8 10.92 13.40 -12.62
CA PHE A 8 9.56 13.24 -13.13
C PHE A 8 8.52 13.18 -11.99
N PHE A 9 8.92 12.66 -10.83
CA PHE A 9 8.03 12.55 -9.67
C PHE A 9 7.92 13.82 -8.83
N LYS A 10 8.76 14.83 -9.06
CA LYS A 10 8.68 16.12 -8.34
C LYS A 10 7.29 16.78 -8.35
N PRO A 11 6.61 16.95 -9.50
CA PRO A 11 5.29 17.55 -9.53
C PRO A 11 4.23 16.68 -8.84
N MET A 12 4.45 15.37 -8.80
CA MET A 12 3.52 14.40 -8.22
C MET A 12 3.58 14.35 -6.68
N ALA A 13 4.69 14.81 -6.09
CA ALA A 13 4.84 14.93 -4.64
C ALA A 13 3.74 15.79 -3.99
N ARG A 14 3.12 16.70 -4.74
CA ARG A 14 2.03 17.55 -4.25
C ARG A 14 0.70 16.80 -4.12
N PHE A 15 0.51 15.72 -4.86
CA PHE A 15 -0.75 14.96 -4.88
C PHE A 15 -0.76 13.80 -3.89
N VAL A 16 0.41 13.35 -3.46
CA VAL A 16 0.51 12.25 -2.48
C VAL A 16 0.49 12.87 -1.09
N PRO A 17 -0.53 12.60 -0.26
CA PRO A 17 -0.55 13.08 1.11
C PRO A 17 0.64 12.48 1.85
N GLU A 18 1.27 13.32 2.63
CA GLU A 18 2.48 12.99 3.37
C GLU A 18 2.24 13.16 4.87
N VAL A 19 2.57 12.12 5.63
CA VAL A 19 2.57 12.21 7.09
C VAL A 19 3.78 13.03 7.51
N LYS A 20 3.58 14.10 8.28
CA LYS A 20 4.69 14.92 8.80
C LYS A 20 5.48 14.12 9.83
N ALA A 21 6.81 14.17 9.73
CA ALA A 21 7.67 13.62 10.77
C ALA A 21 7.54 14.43 12.08
N PRO A 22 7.64 13.79 13.24
CA PRO A 22 7.59 14.50 14.52
C PRO A 22 8.80 15.45 14.64
N GLU A 23 8.54 16.70 15.05
CA GLU A 23 9.60 17.70 15.27
C GLU A 23 10.38 17.45 16.56
N ARG A 24 9.80 16.69 17.49
CA ARG A 24 10.41 16.31 18.77
C ARG A 24 10.88 14.84 18.75
N ARG A 25 11.84 14.53 19.62
CA ARG A 25 12.20 13.12 19.87
C ARG A 25 11.03 12.43 20.55
N VAL A 26 10.40 11.50 19.84
CA VAL A 26 9.30 10.68 20.35
C VAL A 26 9.87 9.61 21.30
N GLY A 27 9.32 9.53 22.51
CA GLY A 27 9.71 8.51 23.49
C GLY A 27 9.32 7.10 23.05
N PHE A 28 9.98 6.08 23.61
CA PHE A 28 9.69 4.68 23.27
C PHE A 28 8.22 4.30 23.50
N ASN A 29 7.63 4.76 24.60
CA ASN A 29 6.23 4.48 24.93
C ASN A 29 5.25 5.10 23.92
N GLU A 30 5.55 6.31 23.41
CA GLU A 30 4.75 6.95 22.38
C GLU A 30 4.84 6.20 21.06
N LYS A 31 6.03 5.74 20.67
CA LYS A 31 6.21 4.91 19.47
C LYS A 31 5.46 3.60 19.56
N LEU A 32 5.52 2.95 20.72
CA LEU A 32 4.78 1.71 20.97
C LEU A 32 3.27 1.94 20.84
N PHE A 33 2.78 3.05 21.39
CA PHE A 33 1.35 3.41 21.32
C PHE A 33 0.89 3.65 19.88
N TRP A 34 1.64 4.42 19.09
CA TRP A 34 1.31 4.66 17.69
C TRP A 34 1.38 3.39 16.84
N THR A 35 2.39 2.55 17.06
CA THR A 35 2.51 1.24 16.40
C THR A 35 1.33 0.33 16.75
N ALA A 36 0.90 0.32 18.02
CA ALA A 36 -0.26 -0.45 18.46
C ALA A 36 -1.55 0.03 17.79
N ILE A 37 -1.76 1.35 17.70
CA ILE A 37 -2.92 1.93 16.99
C ILE A 37 -2.90 1.53 15.52
N ALA A 38 -1.76 1.68 14.83
CA ALA A 38 -1.64 1.30 13.43
C ALA A 38 -1.93 -0.20 13.21
N LEU A 39 -1.44 -1.05 14.11
CA LEU A 39 -1.71 -2.49 14.07
C LEU A 39 -3.19 -2.80 14.30
N ILE A 40 -3.84 -2.14 15.25
CA ILE A 40 -5.28 -2.33 15.52
C ILE A 40 -6.09 -1.93 14.29
N ILE A 41 -5.81 -0.77 13.68
CA ILE A 41 -6.50 -0.34 12.46
C ILE A 41 -6.31 -1.36 11.35
N TYR A 42 -5.08 -1.83 11.13
CA TYR A 42 -4.77 -2.86 10.13
C TYR A 42 -5.56 -4.16 10.39
N LEU A 43 -5.58 -4.66 11.63
CA LEU A 43 -6.28 -5.88 12.00
C LEU A 43 -7.81 -5.74 11.85
N VAL A 44 -8.37 -4.58 12.20
CA VAL A 44 -9.80 -4.30 12.01
C VAL A 44 -10.14 -4.32 10.52
N MET A 45 -9.33 -3.68 9.67
CA MET A 45 -9.53 -3.69 8.22
C MET A 45 -9.33 -5.08 7.58
N ALA A 46 -8.50 -5.93 8.18
CA ALA A 46 -8.29 -7.32 7.77
C ALA A 46 -9.35 -8.28 8.32
N SER A 47 -10.18 -7.84 9.25
CA SER A 47 -11.23 -8.66 9.85
C SER A 47 -12.46 -8.77 8.94
N ASP A 48 -13.29 -9.77 9.24
CA ASP A 48 -14.57 -9.99 8.54
C ASP A 48 -15.58 -8.84 8.77
N ALA A 49 -15.29 -7.92 9.70
CA ALA A 49 -16.11 -6.73 9.93
C ALA A 49 -15.99 -5.70 8.79
N CYS A 50 -14.82 -5.64 8.12
CA CYS A 50 -14.53 -4.71 7.03
C CYS A 50 -14.50 -5.43 5.67
N ARG A 51 -15.62 -6.06 5.29
CA ARG A 51 -15.75 -6.77 4.01
C ARG A 51 -15.98 -5.82 2.85
N LEU A 52 -15.50 -6.23 1.69
CA LEU A 52 -15.77 -5.55 0.43
C LEU A 52 -17.27 -5.68 0.10
N TYR A 53 -17.88 -4.55 -0.21
CA TYR A 53 -19.29 -4.50 -0.59
C TYR A 53 -19.50 -5.13 -1.97
N GLY A 54 -20.48 -6.03 -2.06
CA GLY A 54 -20.90 -6.64 -3.34
C GLY A 54 -20.27 -8.01 -3.65
N ILE A 55 -19.48 -8.59 -2.75
CA ILE A 55 -18.92 -9.93 -2.92
C ILE A 55 -19.86 -10.98 -2.30
N PRO A 56 -20.30 -12.02 -3.06
CA PRO A 56 -21.09 -13.13 -2.54
C PRO A 56 -20.29 -13.97 -1.53
N ARG A 57 -20.92 -14.40 -0.45
CA ARG A 57 -20.27 -15.24 0.60
C ARG A 57 -19.76 -16.60 0.10
N THR A 58 -20.32 -17.10 -0.98
CA THR A 58 -19.96 -18.41 -1.58
C THR A 58 -18.54 -18.47 -2.17
N VAL A 59 -17.91 -17.33 -2.40
CA VAL A 59 -16.54 -17.27 -2.96
C VAL A 59 -15.48 -17.62 -1.91
N GLU A 60 -15.79 -17.47 -0.63
CA GLU A 60 -14.83 -17.66 0.47
C GLU A 60 -14.43 -19.12 0.68
N GLU A 61 -15.35 -20.06 0.53
CA GLU A 61 -15.09 -21.47 0.85
C GLU A 61 -14.08 -22.13 -0.09
N ARG A 62 -13.96 -21.63 -1.32
CA ARG A 62 -13.05 -22.19 -2.32
C ARG A 62 -11.57 -21.92 -2.05
N PHE A 63 -11.26 -20.87 -1.30
CA PHE A 63 -9.90 -20.41 -1.10
C PHE A 63 -9.43 -20.45 0.36
N ALA A 64 -10.17 -21.12 1.23
CA ALA A 64 -9.83 -21.26 2.65
C ALA A 64 -8.37 -21.68 2.93
N PRO A 65 -7.74 -22.64 2.22
CA PRO A 65 -6.37 -23.03 2.46
C PRO A 65 -5.35 -21.94 2.07
N LEU A 66 -5.68 -21.05 1.13
CA LEU A 66 -4.78 -19.99 0.69
C LEU A 66 -4.74 -18.80 1.67
N ARG A 67 -5.73 -18.66 2.56
CA ARG A 67 -5.74 -17.62 3.62
C ARG A 67 -4.49 -17.67 4.48
N ILE A 68 -4.03 -18.87 4.80
CA ILE A 68 -2.86 -19.09 5.68
C ILE A 68 -1.57 -18.64 4.98
N ILE A 69 -1.47 -18.90 3.67
CA ILE A 69 -0.25 -18.62 2.90
C ILE A 69 -0.08 -17.11 2.66
N PHE A 70 -1.15 -16.41 2.35
CA PHE A 70 -1.07 -14.98 2.00
C PHE A 70 -1.24 -14.04 3.20
N ALA A 71 -1.52 -14.56 4.40
CA ALA A 71 -1.77 -13.78 5.62
C ALA A 71 -2.80 -12.65 5.42
N SER A 72 -3.65 -12.76 4.40
CA SER A 72 -4.71 -11.81 4.09
C SER A 72 -6.06 -12.50 4.03
N ASN A 73 -7.08 -11.86 4.55
CA ASN A 73 -8.45 -12.35 4.46
C ASN A 73 -9.06 -11.90 3.14
N ARG A 74 -9.38 -12.87 2.27
CA ARG A 74 -10.03 -12.58 0.98
C ARG A 74 -11.43 -12.02 1.20
N GLY A 75 -11.81 -11.07 0.34
CA GLY A 75 -13.09 -10.38 0.46
C GLY A 75 -13.11 -9.30 1.54
N THR A 76 -11.99 -8.98 2.18
CA THR A 76 -11.85 -7.85 3.09
C THR A 76 -11.14 -6.67 2.43
N LEU A 77 -11.18 -5.50 3.07
CA LEU A 77 -10.45 -4.33 2.59
C LEU A 77 -8.93 -4.57 2.50
N MET A 78 -8.40 -5.50 3.31
CA MET A 78 -6.98 -5.89 3.32
C MET A 78 -6.66 -7.08 2.41
N GLU A 79 -7.45 -7.34 1.38
CA GLU A 79 -7.19 -8.44 0.46
C GLU A 79 -5.85 -8.30 -0.27
N LEU A 80 -5.49 -7.09 -0.69
CA LEU A 80 -4.19 -6.80 -1.29
C LEU A 80 -3.07 -6.74 -0.24
N GLY A 81 -3.41 -6.49 1.02
CA GLY A 81 -2.46 -6.37 2.12
C GLY A 81 -1.38 -5.31 1.87
N ILE A 82 -0.18 -5.59 2.35
CA ILE A 82 1.02 -4.74 2.16
C ILE A 82 1.80 -5.08 0.87
N GLY A 83 1.35 -6.07 0.11
CA GLY A 83 2.04 -6.57 -1.08
C GLY A 83 2.46 -5.49 -2.07
N PRO A 84 1.56 -4.61 -2.54
CA PRO A 84 1.89 -3.55 -3.50
C PRO A 84 2.97 -2.61 -2.99
N ILE A 85 2.96 -2.27 -1.70
CA ILE A 85 3.91 -1.34 -1.08
C ILE A 85 5.30 -1.95 -1.02
N VAL A 86 5.40 -3.20 -0.55
CA VAL A 86 6.67 -3.93 -0.48
C VAL A 86 7.24 -4.16 -1.88
N THR A 87 6.42 -4.55 -2.84
CA THR A 87 6.84 -4.77 -4.22
C THR A 87 7.36 -3.49 -4.86
N ALA A 88 6.69 -2.36 -4.68
CA ALA A 88 7.15 -1.06 -5.16
C ALA A 88 8.52 -0.68 -4.58
N GLY A 89 8.68 -0.85 -3.28
CA GLY A 89 9.95 -0.59 -2.60
C GLY A 89 11.08 -1.46 -3.12
N LEU A 90 10.84 -2.76 -3.30
CA LEU A 90 11.83 -3.69 -3.84
C LEU A 90 12.23 -3.36 -5.28
N ILE A 91 11.26 -3.05 -6.15
CA ILE A 91 11.54 -2.68 -7.54
C ILE A 91 12.45 -1.45 -7.59
N LEU A 92 12.13 -0.40 -6.83
CA LEU A 92 12.95 0.81 -6.81
C LEU A 92 14.33 0.58 -6.18
N GLN A 93 14.43 -0.23 -5.13
CA GLN A 93 15.71 -0.59 -4.53
C GLN A 93 16.59 -1.36 -5.51
N LEU A 94 16.03 -2.29 -6.27
CA LEU A 94 16.75 -3.01 -7.30
C LEU A 94 17.22 -2.08 -8.44
N LEU A 95 16.37 -1.14 -8.88
CA LEU A 95 16.71 -0.18 -9.93
C LEU A 95 17.83 0.78 -9.50
N VAL A 96 17.82 1.21 -8.24
CA VAL A 96 18.89 2.04 -7.68
C VAL A 96 20.15 1.20 -7.44
N GLY A 97 20.02 -0.01 -6.91
CA GLY A 97 21.15 -0.92 -6.67
C GLY A 97 21.84 -1.39 -7.94
N SER A 98 21.11 -1.53 -9.06
CA SER A 98 21.67 -1.86 -10.37
C SER A 98 22.25 -0.65 -11.12
N THR A 99 22.30 0.53 -10.49
CA THR A 99 22.76 1.80 -11.08
C THR A 99 21.96 2.26 -12.33
N MET A 100 20.83 1.65 -12.60
CA MET A 100 19.92 2.08 -13.68
C MET A 100 19.27 3.43 -13.39
N ILE A 101 19.10 3.75 -12.11
CA ILE A 101 18.63 5.06 -11.64
C ILE A 101 19.73 5.68 -10.79
N GLU A 102 20.23 6.83 -11.21
CA GLU A 102 21.16 7.61 -10.42
C GLU A 102 20.43 8.22 -9.22
N CYS A 103 20.59 7.62 -8.06
CA CYS A 103 20.05 8.08 -6.78
C CYS A 103 21.12 7.96 -5.70
N ASP A 104 21.53 9.08 -5.14
CA ASP A 104 22.48 9.12 -4.04
C ASP A 104 21.73 9.15 -2.70
N MET A 105 21.57 7.97 -2.10
CA MET A 105 20.86 7.83 -0.82
C MET A 105 21.49 8.60 0.34
N SER A 106 22.71 9.11 0.15
CA SER A 106 23.38 9.97 1.14
C SER A 106 22.78 11.36 1.17
N LYS A 107 22.14 11.80 0.08
CA LYS A 107 21.55 13.13 -0.04
C LYS A 107 20.07 13.11 0.42
N PRO A 108 19.68 14.04 1.29
CA PRO A 108 18.29 14.09 1.80
C PRO A 108 17.27 14.36 0.69
N GLU A 109 17.64 15.14 -0.34
CA GLU A 109 16.78 15.44 -1.49
C GLU A 109 16.48 14.19 -2.33
N ASP A 110 17.51 13.40 -2.65
CA ASP A 110 17.36 12.18 -3.44
C ASP A 110 16.58 11.12 -2.67
N ARG A 111 16.78 11.03 -1.35
CA ARG A 111 16.00 10.15 -0.47
C ARG A 111 14.51 10.53 -0.43
N ALA A 112 14.19 11.82 -0.36
CA ALA A 112 12.82 12.29 -0.41
C ALA A 112 12.15 11.97 -1.74
N LEU A 113 12.85 12.14 -2.86
CA LEU A 113 12.36 11.77 -4.19
C LEU A 113 12.17 10.27 -4.35
N PHE A 114 13.07 9.45 -3.82
CA PHE A 114 12.94 8.00 -3.79
C PHE A 114 11.69 7.56 -3.03
N THR A 115 11.45 8.14 -1.85
CA THR A 115 10.25 7.85 -1.05
C THR A 115 8.98 8.24 -1.80
N THR A 116 8.96 9.41 -2.44
CA THR A 116 7.81 9.85 -3.24
C THR A 116 7.56 8.93 -4.43
N ALA A 117 8.62 8.51 -5.14
CA ALA A 117 8.52 7.57 -6.25
C ALA A 117 8.01 6.20 -5.80
N SER A 118 8.45 5.71 -4.63
CA SER A 118 7.99 4.46 -4.04
C SER A 118 6.50 4.50 -3.72
N LYS A 119 6.01 5.58 -3.12
CA LYS A 119 4.59 5.77 -2.83
C LYS A 119 3.74 5.77 -4.10
N PHE A 120 4.17 6.52 -5.09
CA PHE A 120 3.44 6.61 -6.35
C PHE A 120 3.40 5.26 -7.07
N LEU A 121 4.52 4.55 -7.11
CA LEU A 121 4.57 3.20 -7.69
C LEU A 121 3.69 2.22 -6.91
N SER A 122 3.63 2.34 -5.58
CA SER A 122 2.73 1.53 -4.72
C SER A 122 1.26 1.73 -5.10
N ILE A 123 0.84 2.98 -5.32
CA ILE A 123 -0.54 3.30 -5.72
C ILE A 123 -0.85 2.69 -7.10
N ILE A 124 0.07 2.81 -8.06
CA ILE A 124 -0.10 2.21 -9.39
C ILE A 124 -0.21 0.69 -9.28
N LEU A 125 0.69 0.04 -8.53
CA LEU A 125 0.66 -1.40 -8.32
C LEU A 125 -0.61 -1.87 -7.61
N THR A 126 -1.10 -1.11 -6.64
CA THR A 126 -2.40 -1.37 -5.99
C THR A 126 -3.53 -1.36 -7.03
N GLY A 127 -3.56 -0.36 -7.90
CA GLY A 127 -4.55 -0.28 -8.98
C GLY A 127 -4.44 -1.44 -9.97
N VAL A 128 -3.22 -1.80 -10.38
CA VAL A 128 -2.98 -2.93 -11.28
C VAL A 128 -3.41 -4.25 -10.65
N GLN A 129 -3.07 -4.50 -9.39
CA GLN A 129 -3.45 -5.72 -8.67
C GLN A 129 -4.96 -5.79 -8.43
N ALA A 130 -5.59 -4.67 -8.04
CA ALA A 130 -7.03 -4.59 -7.87
C ALA A 130 -7.78 -4.91 -9.19
N SER A 131 -7.32 -4.32 -10.31
CA SER A 131 -7.90 -4.60 -11.62
C SER A 131 -7.67 -6.06 -12.05
N ALA A 132 -6.48 -6.60 -11.80
CA ALA A 132 -6.18 -8.00 -12.10
C ALA A 132 -7.09 -8.98 -11.34
N TYR A 133 -7.38 -8.73 -10.06
CA TYR A 133 -8.28 -9.55 -9.26
C TYR A 133 -9.72 -9.51 -9.78
N ILE A 134 -10.18 -8.34 -10.22
CA ILE A 134 -11.52 -8.18 -10.81
C ILE A 134 -11.62 -8.91 -12.14
N ILE A 135 -10.64 -8.73 -13.04
CA ILE A 135 -10.61 -9.33 -14.37
C ILE A 135 -10.43 -10.86 -14.30
N SER A 136 -9.67 -11.36 -13.34
CA SER A 136 -9.46 -12.81 -13.14
C SER A 136 -10.73 -13.55 -12.73
N GLY A 137 -11.80 -12.83 -12.41
CA GLY A 137 -13.06 -13.44 -11.98
C GLY A 137 -13.02 -14.05 -10.58
N MET A 138 -12.04 -13.65 -9.75
CA MET A 138 -11.89 -14.15 -8.39
C MET A 138 -13.15 -13.96 -7.53
N TYR A 139 -13.90 -12.91 -7.81
CA TYR A 139 -15.15 -12.59 -7.10
C TYR A 139 -16.40 -13.18 -7.76
N GLY A 140 -16.25 -14.03 -8.79
CA GLY A 140 -17.35 -14.57 -9.58
C GLY A 140 -17.87 -13.61 -10.65
N SER A 141 -19.07 -13.86 -11.18
CA SER A 141 -19.71 -12.96 -12.14
C SER A 141 -20.27 -11.73 -11.43
N ILE A 142 -19.56 -10.63 -11.48
CA ILE A 142 -19.94 -9.38 -10.83
C ILE A 142 -20.49 -8.39 -11.89
N PRO A 143 -21.61 -7.68 -11.63
CA PRO A 143 -22.04 -6.58 -12.48
C PRO A 143 -20.97 -5.50 -12.58
N GLY A 144 -20.83 -4.85 -13.74
CA GLY A 144 -19.77 -3.85 -13.96
C GLY A 144 -19.77 -2.69 -12.97
N THR A 145 -20.95 -2.28 -12.49
CA THR A 145 -21.08 -1.25 -11.45
C THR A 145 -20.46 -1.68 -10.11
N THR A 146 -20.67 -2.92 -9.73
CA THR A 146 -20.11 -3.50 -8.48
C THR A 146 -18.58 -3.65 -8.61
N ALA A 147 -18.07 -4.00 -9.79
CA ALA A 147 -16.63 -4.09 -10.06
C ALA A 147 -15.93 -2.74 -9.83
N ILE A 148 -16.52 -1.63 -10.27
CA ILE A 148 -15.99 -0.28 -10.04
C ILE A 148 -15.96 0.05 -8.54
N ILE A 149 -17.03 -0.29 -7.82
CA ILE A 149 -17.09 -0.06 -6.37
C ILE A 149 -16.00 -0.84 -5.64
N ILE A 150 -15.81 -2.12 -5.97
CA ILE A 150 -14.74 -2.96 -5.39
C ILE A 150 -13.37 -2.39 -5.70
N PHE A 151 -13.14 -1.94 -6.94
CA PHE A 151 -11.88 -1.30 -7.33
C PHE A 151 -11.57 -0.06 -6.47
N LEU A 152 -12.54 0.82 -6.28
CA LEU A 152 -12.38 2.01 -5.45
C LEU A 152 -12.15 1.68 -3.97
N GLN A 153 -12.83 0.66 -3.45
CA GLN A 153 -12.63 0.18 -2.07
C GLN A 153 -11.21 -0.36 -1.87
N LEU A 154 -10.70 -1.16 -2.80
CA LEU A 154 -9.33 -1.70 -2.75
C LEU A 154 -8.27 -0.60 -2.88
N LEU A 155 -8.50 0.40 -3.76
CA LEU A 155 -7.62 1.56 -3.86
C LEU A 155 -7.59 2.37 -2.56
N ALA A 156 -8.75 2.65 -1.99
CA ALA A 156 -8.85 3.38 -0.73
C ALA A 156 -8.16 2.63 0.42
N ALA A 157 -8.36 1.31 0.49
CA ALA A 157 -7.70 0.47 1.49
C ALA A 157 -6.18 0.49 1.33
N GLY A 158 -5.66 0.31 0.11
CA GLY A 158 -4.24 0.39 -0.18
C GLY A 158 -3.63 1.75 0.19
N PHE A 159 -4.40 2.82 -0.02
CA PHE A 159 -4.00 4.16 0.37
C PHE A 159 -3.92 4.34 1.90
N ILE A 160 -4.87 3.80 2.65
CA ILE A 160 -4.84 3.80 4.12
C ILE A 160 -3.61 3.04 4.63
N VAL A 161 -3.33 1.85 4.07
CA VAL A 161 -2.15 1.06 4.45
C VAL A 161 -0.86 1.82 4.18
N LEU A 162 -0.77 2.50 3.05
CA LEU A 162 0.39 3.33 2.70
C LEU A 162 0.60 4.47 3.72
N LEU A 163 -0.46 5.11 4.18
CA LEU A 163 -0.36 6.13 5.21
C LEU A 163 0.03 5.57 6.58
N LEU A 164 -0.47 4.38 6.94
CA LEU A 164 -0.08 3.69 8.17
C LEU A 164 1.40 3.27 8.15
N ASP A 165 1.87 2.75 7.02
CA ASP A 165 3.27 2.40 6.82
C ASP A 165 4.17 3.64 6.95
N GLU A 166 3.78 4.74 6.34
CA GLU A 166 4.52 6.01 6.44
C GLU A 166 4.55 6.57 7.87
N LEU A 167 3.45 6.46 8.61
CA LEU A 167 3.38 6.90 9.99
C LEU A 167 4.42 6.18 10.86
N ILE A 168 4.51 4.86 10.69
CA ILE A 168 5.49 4.05 11.43
C ILE A 168 6.92 4.36 10.96
N GLN A 169 7.17 4.46 9.66
CA GLN A 169 8.50 4.74 9.10
C GLN A 169 9.05 6.09 9.52
N LYS A 170 8.21 7.11 9.68
CA LYS A 170 8.61 8.45 10.12
C LYS A 170 8.86 8.55 11.62
N GLY A 171 8.67 7.48 12.37
CA GLY A 171 9.05 7.38 13.78
C GLY A 171 8.05 7.99 14.77
N TRP A 172 6.77 7.99 14.42
CA TRP A 172 5.68 8.23 15.35
C TRP A 172 5.51 7.07 16.32
#